data_98c98f823c869490b2a86feb902e0ff4
#
_entry.id   98c98f823c869490b2a86feb902e0ff4
#
_cell.length_a   1.000
_cell.length_b   1.000
_cell.length_c   1.000
_cell.angle_alpha   90.00
_cell.angle_beta   90.00
_cell.angle_gamma   90.00
#
_symmetry.space_group_name_H-M   'P 1'
#
loop_
_entity.id
_entity.type
_entity.pdbx_description
1 polymer ?
#
loop_
_entity_poly.entity_id
_entity_poly.type
_entity_poly.pdbx_seq_one_letter_code
_entity_poly.pdbx_strand_id
1 'polypeptide(L)'
;MTAHEKRNIVIIGGGIIGCTSAYYLTRHPSYDPSKHTITLLEAGKIAGGASGKAGGLLALWAYPSSLVPLSYGLHKRLSEEHGGEQRWGYRAVHCAQVESVGRHLRGPAVEGKTGEAVEGWNAPTGKGDSGREGVSLLKRDAKALGKLRAAGVPGDLDWVDAEGLRAYDEMGDPSRTAQVHPFQFTTAMAELAAEKGVRIKVGAAVKKINYSSSGDAVESVTYEDKTNGGKTETIPATDVVVAAGPWTANVYPTAPISALRAHSVTIRPSRPVSAYALFTQIKLPASFGKTHESNRGKGTKKSFKAGWGEQIVTPEIYARPQNEVYACGEGDHLVALPMGTDDVQVDESRCQDIVDYCASISDELRDGEVTARQACYLPNVNAGSGQPLVGLTGVRGEVMAAGHTCWGIQNGPGTGKLVSEFVFEGEAKSAKVKGLDPRNVL
;
A
#
# COMPACT_ATOMS: atom_id res chain seq x y z
N MET A 1 16.68 -17.91 -27.23
CA MET A 1 15.56 -17.52 -28.12
C MET A 1 16.03 -16.36 -28.95
N THR A 2 15.77 -16.40 -30.29
CA THR A 2 16.31 -15.38 -31.20
C THR A 2 15.48 -14.10 -31.12
N ALA A 3 16.14 -12.93 -31.11
CA ALA A 3 15.55 -11.58 -31.04
C ALA A 3 14.64 -11.18 -32.24
N HIS A 4 14.20 -12.15 -33.04
CA HIS A 4 13.47 -11.93 -34.29
C HIS A 4 12.02 -12.44 -34.30
N GLU A 5 11.55 -13.06 -33.23
CA GLU A 5 10.21 -13.66 -33.19
C GLU A 5 9.14 -12.66 -32.78
N LYS A 6 7.97 -12.71 -33.43
CA LYS A 6 6.78 -11.94 -33.00
C LYS A 6 6.33 -12.43 -31.63
N ARG A 7 6.06 -11.51 -30.72
CA ARG A 7 5.54 -11.80 -29.37
C ARG A 7 4.25 -11.07 -29.10
N ASN A 8 3.31 -11.80 -28.52
CA ASN A 8 2.08 -11.28 -27.96
C ASN A 8 2.17 -11.46 -26.44
N ILE A 9 2.58 -10.42 -25.72
CA ILE A 9 2.78 -10.44 -24.29
C ILE A 9 1.50 -9.97 -23.61
N VAL A 10 0.91 -10.81 -22.76
CA VAL A 10 -0.31 -10.48 -21.99
C VAL A 10 0.05 -10.37 -20.52
N ILE A 11 -0.25 -9.23 -19.91
CA ILE A 11 -0.06 -8.98 -18.48
C ILE A 11 -1.42 -9.06 -17.81
N ILE A 12 -1.55 -9.88 -16.75
CA ILE A 12 -2.78 -10.07 -15.97
C ILE A 12 -2.68 -9.30 -14.67
N GLY A 13 -3.44 -8.21 -14.57
CA GLY A 13 -3.51 -7.35 -13.39
C GLY A 13 -2.92 -5.95 -13.59
N GLY A 14 -3.71 -4.92 -13.29
CA GLY A 14 -3.36 -3.48 -13.36
C GLY A 14 -2.92 -2.88 -12.02
N GLY A 15 -2.39 -3.70 -11.12
CA GLY A 15 -1.68 -3.23 -9.93
C GLY A 15 -0.25 -2.78 -10.25
N ILE A 16 0.49 -2.36 -9.21
CA ILE A 16 1.85 -1.83 -9.38
C ILE A 16 2.78 -2.81 -10.11
N ILE A 17 2.65 -4.11 -9.84
CA ILE A 17 3.51 -5.13 -10.45
C ILE A 17 3.24 -5.23 -11.95
N GLY A 18 1.97 -5.30 -12.38
CA GLY A 18 1.63 -5.33 -13.79
C GLY A 18 1.99 -4.04 -14.52
N CYS A 19 1.73 -2.88 -13.91
CA CYS A 19 2.04 -1.58 -14.50
C CYS A 19 3.54 -1.34 -14.66
N THR A 20 4.37 -1.71 -13.67
CA THR A 20 5.83 -1.63 -13.80
C THR A 20 6.39 -2.68 -14.77
N SER A 21 5.78 -3.88 -14.83
CA SER A 21 6.13 -4.87 -15.85
C SER A 21 5.88 -4.33 -17.26
N ALA A 22 4.72 -3.73 -17.50
CA ALA A 22 4.39 -3.08 -18.77
C ALA A 22 5.37 -1.97 -19.13
N TYR A 23 5.72 -1.14 -18.14
CA TYR A 23 6.71 -0.07 -18.28
C TYR A 23 8.07 -0.60 -18.72
N TYR A 24 8.63 -1.59 -18.00
CA TYR A 24 9.98 -2.11 -18.28
C TYR A 24 10.04 -2.99 -19.54
N LEU A 25 8.97 -3.72 -19.87
CA LEU A 25 8.89 -4.47 -21.13
C LEU A 25 9.06 -3.56 -22.35
N THR A 26 8.42 -2.38 -22.36
CA THR A 26 8.54 -1.42 -23.48
C THR A 26 9.88 -0.69 -23.54
N ARG A 27 10.70 -0.81 -22.50
CA ARG A 27 12.02 -0.16 -22.37
C ARG A 27 13.17 -1.17 -22.36
N HIS A 28 12.85 -2.44 -22.54
CA HIS A 28 13.88 -3.47 -22.69
C HIS A 28 14.61 -3.32 -24.03
N PRO A 29 15.95 -3.47 -24.08
CA PRO A 29 16.71 -3.33 -25.34
C PRO A 29 16.23 -4.23 -26.48
N SER A 30 15.67 -5.39 -26.17
CA SER A 30 15.11 -6.34 -27.15
C SER A 30 13.66 -6.02 -27.57
N TYR A 31 13.04 -4.99 -27.01
CA TYR A 31 11.67 -4.61 -27.39
C TYR A 31 11.66 -3.96 -28.78
N ASP A 32 10.82 -4.49 -29.67
CA ASP A 32 10.59 -3.97 -31.02
C ASP A 32 9.07 -3.80 -31.22
N PRO A 33 8.54 -2.57 -31.27
CA PRO A 33 7.10 -2.33 -31.39
C PRO A 33 6.50 -2.82 -32.72
N SER A 34 7.33 -3.11 -33.73
CA SER A 34 6.86 -3.70 -34.99
C SER A 34 6.61 -5.21 -34.90
N LYS A 35 7.19 -5.87 -33.90
CA LYS A 35 7.12 -7.33 -33.67
C LYS A 35 6.41 -7.71 -32.41
N HIS A 36 6.46 -6.87 -31.37
CA HIS A 36 5.97 -7.17 -30.05
C HIS A 36 4.72 -6.37 -29.74
N THR A 37 3.65 -7.06 -29.36
CA THR A 37 2.45 -6.43 -28.78
C THR A 37 2.41 -6.70 -27.29
N ILE A 38 2.06 -5.69 -26.49
CA ILE A 38 1.88 -5.84 -25.06
C ILE A 38 0.45 -5.42 -24.73
N THR A 39 -0.30 -6.31 -24.09
CA THR A 39 -1.66 -6.04 -23.61
C THR A 39 -1.74 -6.29 -22.13
N LEU A 40 -2.17 -5.28 -21.36
CA LEU A 40 -2.46 -5.40 -19.93
C LEU A 40 -3.97 -5.54 -19.75
N LEU A 41 -4.40 -6.61 -19.09
CA LEU A 41 -5.79 -6.91 -18.77
C LEU A 41 -6.02 -6.65 -17.27
N GLU A 42 -6.96 -5.75 -16.95
CA GLU A 42 -7.36 -5.41 -15.58
C GLU A 42 -8.88 -5.62 -15.41
N ALA A 43 -9.26 -6.36 -14.37
CA ALA A 43 -10.65 -6.73 -14.13
C ALA A 43 -11.55 -5.57 -13.69
N GLY A 44 -10.98 -4.54 -13.08
CA GLY A 44 -11.64 -3.33 -12.61
C GLY A 44 -10.98 -2.08 -13.18
N LYS A 45 -10.23 -1.38 -12.35
CA LYS A 45 -9.50 -0.15 -12.71
C LYS A 45 -8.03 -0.25 -12.31
N ILE A 46 -7.16 0.46 -13.02
CA ILE A 46 -5.75 0.58 -12.67
C ILE A 46 -5.62 1.07 -11.22
N ALA A 47 -4.73 0.43 -10.46
CA ALA A 47 -4.52 0.69 -9.03
C ALA A 47 -5.77 0.47 -8.14
N GLY A 48 -6.80 -0.25 -8.59
CA GLY A 48 -8.05 -0.45 -7.84
C GLY A 48 -7.89 -1.26 -6.55
N GLY A 49 -6.90 -2.15 -6.48
CA GLY A 49 -6.59 -2.98 -5.32
C GLY A 49 -5.63 -2.33 -4.32
N ALA A 50 -4.79 -3.16 -3.69
CA ALA A 50 -3.80 -2.72 -2.69
C ALA A 50 -2.84 -1.63 -3.20
N SER A 51 -2.51 -1.65 -4.50
CA SER A 51 -1.58 -0.69 -5.10
C SER A 51 -2.05 0.77 -5.05
N GLY A 52 -3.36 1.02 -5.01
CA GLY A 52 -3.88 2.38 -4.86
C GLY A 52 -4.17 2.78 -3.42
N LYS A 53 -4.13 1.82 -2.48
CA LYS A 53 -4.57 1.99 -1.08
C LYS A 53 -3.45 1.74 -0.07
N ALA A 54 -2.20 1.59 -0.51
CA ALA A 54 -1.02 1.35 0.33
C ALA A 54 -0.47 2.63 0.96
N GLY A 55 0.42 2.51 1.96
CA GLY A 55 1.07 3.65 2.64
C GLY A 55 2.10 4.38 1.78
N GLY A 56 2.87 3.65 0.98
CA GLY A 56 3.83 4.23 0.03
C GLY A 56 5.24 4.40 0.56
N LEU A 57 5.57 3.84 1.72
CA LEU A 57 6.94 3.83 2.25
C LEU A 57 7.86 3.01 1.35
N LEU A 58 9.05 3.56 1.11
CA LEU A 58 10.19 2.93 0.46
C LEU A 58 11.35 2.89 1.44
N ALA A 59 11.93 1.71 1.66
CA ALA A 59 12.99 1.55 2.64
C ALA A 59 14.04 0.52 2.21
N LEU A 60 15.31 0.83 2.42
CA LEU A 60 16.41 -0.09 2.11
C LEU A 60 16.47 -1.31 3.04
N TRP A 61 15.80 -1.24 4.20
CA TRP A 61 15.66 -2.34 5.15
C TRP A 61 14.44 -3.24 4.90
N ALA A 62 13.60 -2.91 3.91
CA ALA A 62 12.45 -3.73 3.51
C ALA A 62 12.88 -5.12 3.00
N TYR A 63 11.91 -5.97 2.70
CA TYR A 63 12.18 -7.31 2.19
C TYR A 63 11.44 -7.57 0.85
N PRO A 64 11.92 -8.53 0.05
CA PRO A 64 13.12 -9.36 0.25
C PRO A 64 14.42 -8.61 -0.05
N SER A 65 15.43 -8.81 0.76
CA SER A 65 16.72 -8.10 0.66
C SER A 65 17.43 -8.31 -0.69
N SER A 66 17.13 -9.38 -1.40
CA SER A 66 17.66 -9.66 -2.73
C SER A 66 17.09 -8.76 -3.83
N LEU A 67 15.91 -8.17 -3.64
CA LEU A 67 15.19 -7.33 -4.60
C LEU A 67 15.21 -5.85 -4.23
N VAL A 68 15.17 -5.55 -2.94
CA VAL A 68 15.01 -4.19 -2.39
C VAL A 68 16.06 -3.21 -2.91
N PRO A 69 17.39 -3.50 -2.94
CA PRO A 69 18.38 -2.52 -3.39
C PRO A 69 18.16 -2.11 -4.85
N LEU A 70 17.83 -3.07 -5.72
CA LEU A 70 17.49 -2.79 -7.12
C LEU A 70 16.27 -1.88 -7.20
N SER A 71 15.20 -2.27 -6.51
CA SER A 71 13.92 -1.58 -6.62
C SER A 71 13.96 -0.17 -6.02
N TYR A 72 14.61 0.01 -4.88
CA TYR A 72 14.81 1.31 -4.25
C TYR A 72 15.58 2.29 -5.16
N GLY A 73 16.67 1.82 -5.77
CA GLY A 73 17.44 2.60 -6.74
C GLY A 73 16.64 2.94 -8.00
N LEU A 74 15.74 2.03 -8.44
CA LEU A 74 14.85 2.27 -9.57
C LEU A 74 13.77 3.31 -9.27
N HIS A 75 13.22 3.36 -8.06
CA HIS A 75 12.29 4.42 -7.66
C HIS A 75 12.91 5.81 -7.79
N LYS A 76 14.15 5.97 -7.34
CA LYS A 76 14.88 7.23 -7.48
C LYS A 76 15.07 7.61 -8.94
N ARG A 77 15.57 6.67 -9.77
CA ARG A 77 15.77 6.91 -11.21
C ARG A 77 14.49 7.25 -11.95
N LEU A 78 13.39 6.54 -11.67
CA LEU A 78 12.08 6.84 -12.27
C LEU A 78 11.60 8.25 -11.89
N SER A 79 11.84 8.66 -10.64
CA SER A 79 11.50 10.01 -10.20
C SER A 79 12.32 11.07 -10.94
N GLU A 80 13.63 10.86 -11.09
CA GLU A 80 14.51 11.76 -11.84
C GLU A 80 14.15 11.83 -13.33
N GLU A 81 13.83 10.68 -13.95
CA GLU A 81 13.53 10.57 -15.38
C GLU A 81 12.16 11.19 -15.75
N HIS A 82 11.16 11.06 -14.85
CA HIS A 82 9.77 11.40 -15.18
C HIS A 82 9.15 12.47 -14.30
N GLY A 83 9.95 13.22 -13.52
CA GLY A 83 9.44 14.28 -12.64
C GLY A 83 8.58 13.73 -11.49
N GLY A 84 9.05 12.67 -10.85
CA GLY A 84 8.28 11.92 -9.85
C GLY A 84 7.93 12.69 -8.59
N GLU A 85 8.67 13.73 -8.23
CA GLU A 85 8.32 14.63 -7.13
C GLU A 85 6.95 15.26 -7.36
N GLN A 86 6.69 15.75 -8.56
CA GLN A 86 5.44 16.41 -8.94
C GLN A 86 4.36 15.40 -9.34
N ARG A 87 4.72 14.33 -10.06
CA ARG A 87 3.74 13.39 -10.63
C ARG A 87 3.17 12.41 -9.61
N TRP A 88 3.99 11.93 -8.66
CA TRP A 88 3.56 10.95 -7.66
C TRP A 88 4.15 11.16 -6.27
N GLY A 89 4.65 12.38 -6.00
CA GLY A 89 5.09 12.79 -4.67
C GLY A 89 6.29 12.00 -4.15
N TYR A 90 7.23 11.58 -5.03
CA TYR A 90 8.47 10.97 -4.56
C TYR A 90 9.25 11.97 -3.70
N ARG A 91 9.56 11.56 -2.49
CA ARG A 91 10.42 12.37 -1.59
C ARG A 91 11.14 11.48 -0.58
N ALA A 92 12.30 11.93 -0.13
CA ALA A 92 12.98 11.37 1.02
C ALA A 92 12.19 11.68 2.30
N VAL A 93 12.15 10.72 3.24
CA VAL A 93 11.41 10.86 4.50
C VAL A 93 12.21 10.26 5.65
N HIS A 94 11.89 10.67 6.89
CA HIS A 94 12.29 9.93 8.07
C HIS A 94 11.34 8.76 8.33
N CYS A 95 11.86 7.68 8.88
CA CYS A 95 11.08 6.54 9.32
C CYS A 95 11.49 6.18 10.75
N ALA A 96 10.52 6.01 11.64
CA ALA A 96 10.80 5.71 13.02
C ALA A 96 9.73 4.82 13.66
N GLN A 97 10.13 4.07 14.68
CA GLN A 97 9.22 3.48 15.65
C GLN A 97 8.99 4.49 16.78
N VAL A 98 7.73 4.63 17.19
CA VAL A 98 7.30 5.58 18.21
C VAL A 98 6.45 4.87 19.26
N GLU A 99 6.83 5.00 20.53
CA GLU A 99 6.00 4.57 21.64
C GLU A 99 5.30 5.78 22.27
N SER A 100 3.99 5.70 22.42
CA SER A 100 3.17 6.78 22.96
C SER A 100 2.08 6.28 23.92
N VAL A 101 1.67 7.16 24.82
CA VAL A 101 0.43 7.01 25.60
C VAL A 101 -0.63 7.88 24.94
N GLY A 102 -1.70 7.26 24.46
CA GLY A 102 -2.81 7.96 23.85
C GLY A 102 -3.63 8.74 24.88
N ARG A 103 -4.26 9.81 24.41
CA ARG A 103 -5.17 10.64 25.21
C ARG A 103 -6.61 10.18 25.02
N HIS A 104 -7.49 10.47 25.97
CA HIS A 104 -8.92 10.29 25.79
C HIS A 104 -9.44 11.20 24.68
N LEU A 105 -10.30 10.66 23.83
CA LEU A 105 -11.06 11.44 22.86
C LEU A 105 -12.20 12.15 23.58
N ARG A 106 -12.48 13.40 23.24
CA ARG A 106 -13.67 14.09 23.72
C ARG A 106 -14.90 13.41 23.14
N GLY A 107 -15.86 13.06 23.99
CA GLY A 107 -17.20 12.71 23.53
C GLY A 107 -17.84 13.90 22.79
N PRO A 108 -18.86 13.68 21.93
CA PRO A 108 -19.63 14.77 21.35
C PRO A 108 -20.12 15.68 22.50
N ALA A 109 -19.98 16.99 22.33
CA ALA A 109 -20.44 17.95 23.30
C ALA A 109 -21.92 17.66 23.63
N VAL A 110 -22.19 17.14 24.82
CA VAL A 110 -23.57 17.01 25.32
C VAL A 110 -24.02 18.43 25.60
N GLU A 111 -24.85 18.98 24.75
CA GLU A 111 -25.55 20.22 25.06
C GLU A 111 -26.42 20.01 26.32
N GLY A 112 -26.04 20.66 27.38
CA GLY A 112 -26.83 20.84 28.59
C GLY A 112 -26.68 19.77 29.66
N LYS A 113 -25.67 19.94 30.53
CA LYS A 113 -25.80 19.99 31.99
C LYS A 113 -24.47 20.41 32.62
N THR A 114 -24.54 21.46 33.37
CA THR A 114 -23.47 22.03 34.24
C THR A 114 -23.00 21.00 35.24
N GLY A 115 -21.68 20.84 35.37
CA GLY A 115 -21.10 20.25 36.58
C GLY A 115 -20.01 19.20 36.27
N GLU A 116 -18.84 19.54 36.75
CA GLU A 116 -17.62 18.78 36.90
C GLU A 116 -16.71 18.67 35.67
N ALA A 117 -15.80 19.64 35.58
CA ALA A 117 -14.63 19.62 34.77
C ALA A 117 -13.71 18.47 35.24
N VAL A 118 -13.43 17.52 34.36
CA VAL A 118 -12.29 16.61 34.55
C VAL A 118 -11.03 17.47 34.37
N GLU A 119 -10.32 17.71 35.47
CA GLU A 119 -9.05 18.44 35.46
C GLU A 119 -8.07 17.80 34.47
N GLY A 120 -7.58 18.61 33.53
CA GLY A 120 -6.46 18.25 32.66
C GLY A 120 -6.54 18.66 31.20
N TRP A 121 -7.66 19.21 30.75
CA TRP A 121 -7.76 19.67 29.37
C TRP A 121 -8.43 21.04 29.24
N ASN A 122 -7.63 22.06 28.97
CA ASN A 122 -8.14 23.40 28.60
C ASN A 122 -8.33 23.46 27.08
N ALA A 123 -9.59 23.49 26.63
CA ALA A 123 -9.91 23.84 25.26
C ALA A 123 -9.56 25.33 25.02
N PRO A 124 -9.05 25.67 23.84
CA PRO A 124 -8.99 27.08 23.47
C PRO A 124 -10.40 27.57 23.14
N THR A 125 -10.96 28.40 24.03
CA THR A 125 -12.05 29.31 23.68
C THR A 125 -11.41 30.50 22.95
N GLY A 126 -11.49 30.50 21.64
CA GLY A 126 -11.02 31.60 20.79
C GLY A 126 -11.87 31.66 19.54
N LYS A 127 -12.85 32.56 19.53
CA LYS A 127 -13.49 33.03 18.31
C LYS A 127 -12.47 33.78 17.47
N GLY A 128 -12.36 33.36 16.18
CA GLY A 128 -11.95 34.20 15.06
C GLY A 128 -10.55 34.77 15.11
N ASP A 129 -9.68 34.39 14.21
CA ASP A 129 -9.25 35.30 13.17
C ASP A 129 -8.30 34.58 12.20
N SER A 130 -8.31 35.04 10.96
CA SER A 130 -7.58 34.61 9.80
C SER A 130 -6.06 34.84 9.91
N GLY A 131 -5.37 33.98 10.68
CA GLY A 131 -3.92 34.03 10.84
C GLY A 131 -3.38 32.67 11.29
N ARG A 132 -3.52 31.64 10.45
CA ARG A 132 -3.21 30.25 10.86
C ARG A 132 -1.74 29.85 10.79
N GLU A 133 -0.83 30.74 10.51
CA GLU A 133 0.60 30.49 10.58
C GLU A 133 1.10 30.61 12.02
N GLY A 134 1.54 29.52 12.64
CA GLY A 134 2.25 29.51 13.91
C GLY A 134 1.49 29.03 15.13
N VAL A 135 0.23 28.57 15.02
CA VAL A 135 -0.62 28.22 16.18
C VAL A 135 -0.18 26.96 16.93
N SER A 136 0.47 26.00 16.26
CA SER A 136 0.85 24.73 16.88
C SER A 136 2.04 24.84 17.83
N LEU A 137 3.04 25.63 17.51
CA LEU A 137 4.22 25.86 18.39
C LEU A 137 3.86 26.64 19.67
N LEU A 138 2.87 27.52 19.60
CA LEU A 138 2.40 28.30 20.76
C LEU A 138 1.58 27.47 21.75
N LYS A 139 1.02 26.33 21.35
CA LYS A 139 0.28 25.42 22.22
C LYS A 139 1.16 24.40 22.94
N ARG A 140 2.42 24.27 22.58
CA ARG A 140 3.36 23.33 23.19
C ARG A 140 4.20 24.05 24.21
N ASP A 141 4.06 23.64 25.46
CA ASP A 141 4.90 24.07 26.56
C ASP A 141 6.39 23.84 26.22
N ALA A 142 7.23 24.83 26.48
CA ALA A 142 8.69 24.73 26.34
C ALA A 142 9.28 23.53 27.10
N LYS A 143 8.63 23.10 28.19
CA LYS A 143 8.96 21.93 28.97
C LYS A 143 8.67 20.62 28.21
N ALA A 144 7.58 20.53 27.44
CA ALA A 144 7.25 19.39 26.59
C ALA A 144 8.25 19.25 25.44
N LEU A 145 8.60 20.36 24.77
CA LEU A 145 9.65 20.39 23.74
C LEU A 145 11.03 19.98 24.30
N GLY A 146 11.35 20.38 25.53
CA GLY A 146 12.57 19.95 26.22
C GLY A 146 12.62 18.44 26.47
N LYS A 147 11.48 17.84 26.83
CA LYS A 147 11.37 16.37 27.01
C LYS A 147 11.54 15.62 25.70
N LEU A 148 10.95 16.09 24.58
CA LEU A 148 11.11 15.49 23.25
C LEU A 148 12.57 15.50 22.81
N ARG A 149 13.26 16.63 22.97
CA ARG A 149 14.68 16.74 22.63
C ARG A 149 15.56 15.82 23.50
N ALA A 150 15.22 15.68 24.79
CA ALA A 150 15.91 14.77 25.69
C ALA A 150 15.67 13.29 25.32
N ALA A 151 14.54 12.96 24.68
CA ALA A 151 14.23 11.63 24.17
C ALA A 151 14.79 11.37 22.75
N GLY A 152 15.60 12.28 22.20
CA GLY A 152 16.19 12.14 20.86
C GLY A 152 15.23 12.37 19.69
N VAL A 153 14.05 12.95 19.97
CA VAL A 153 13.04 13.20 18.92
C VAL A 153 13.47 14.38 18.06
N PRO A 154 13.45 14.26 16.73
CA PRO A 154 13.72 15.36 15.82
C PRO A 154 12.77 16.54 16.07
N GLY A 155 13.31 17.77 15.99
CA GLY A 155 12.56 18.97 16.38
C GLY A 155 11.40 19.32 15.42
N ASP A 156 11.42 18.76 14.22
CA ASP A 156 10.38 18.91 13.18
C ASP A 156 9.28 17.84 13.22
N LEU A 157 9.41 16.78 14.04
CA LEU A 157 8.31 15.87 14.36
C LEU A 157 7.39 16.53 15.41
N ASP A 158 6.71 17.59 14.97
CA ASP A 158 5.97 18.50 15.84
C ASP A 158 4.44 18.23 15.88
N TRP A 159 3.98 17.20 15.19
CA TRP A 159 2.57 16.81 15.11
C TRP A 159 2.20 15.57 15.95
N VAL A 160 3.16 14.95 16.63
CA VAL A 160 2.92 13.92 17.64
C VAL A 160 2.86 14.56 19.02
N ASP A 161 1.94 14.10 19.88
CA ASP A 161 1.78 14.62 21.24
C ASP A 161 3.04 14.41 22.09
N ALA A 162 3.66 15.52 22.47
CA ALA A 162 4.91 15.54 23.19
C ALA A 162 4.80 14.96 24.62
N GLU A 163 3.63 15.12 25.28
CA GLU A 163 3.43 14.63 26.64
C GLU A 163 3.18 13.12 26.66
N GLY A 164 2.54 12.60 25.61
CA GLY A 164 2.29 11.17 25.44
C GLY A 164 3.50 10.38 24.99
N LEU A 165 4.45 11.00 24.28
CA LEU A 165 5.60 10.31 23.69
C LEU A 165 6.54 9.73 24.74
N ARG A 166 6.95 8.46 24.57
CA ARG A 166 7.80 7.72 25.52
C ARG A 166 9.14 7.31 24.90
N ALA A 167 9.14 6.88 23.63
CA ALA A 167 10.35 6.50 22.92
C ALA A 167 10.25 6.88 21.43
N TYR A 168 11.40 7.12 20.84
CA TYR A 168 11.60 7.35 19.41
C TYR A 168 12.85 6.58 19.00
N ASP A 169 12.68 5.61 18.08
CA ASP A 169 13.76 4.82 17.52
C ASP A 169 13.79 5.02 16.01
N GLU A 170 14.85 5.64 15.50
CA GLU A 170 15.02 5.87 14.07
C GLU A 170 15.23 4.54 13.34
N MET A 171 14.36 4.22 12.37
CA MET A 171 14.46 3.05 11.50
C MET A 171 15.13 3.38 10.16
N GLY A 172 15.16 4.64 9.80
CA GLY A 172 15.81 5.12 8.60
C GLY A 172 15.69 6.63 8.42
N ASP A 173 16.79 7.21 7.99
CA ASP A 173 16.90 8.62 7.62
C ASP A 173 16.58 8.85 6.13
N PRO A 174 16.52 10.12 5.66
CA PRO A 174 16.24 10.47 4.27
C PRO A 174 17.22 9.91 3.22
N SER A 175 18.37 9.37 3.62
CA SER A 175 19.29 8.68 2.70
C SER A 175 18.90 7.23 2.44
N ARG A 176 18.08 6.62 3.31
CA ARG A 176 17.72 5.20 3.30
C ARG A 176 16.23 4.94 3.21
N THR A 177 15.41 5.98 3.39
CA THR A 177 13.96 5.91 3.31
C THR A 177 13.39 7.03 2.45
N ALA A 178 12.37 6.68 1.68
CA ALA A 178 11.67 7.57 0.78
C ALA A 178 10.16 7.23 0.77
N GLN A 179 9.41 7.97 0.01
CA GLN A 179 7.97 7.80 -0.10
C GLN A 179 7.50 8.11 -1.50
N VAL A 180 6.44 7.45 -1.93
CA VAL A 180 5.63 7.79 -3.10
C VAL A 180 4.15 7.81 -2.71
N HIS A 181 3.32 8.52 -3.47
CA HIS A 181 1.87 8.34 -3.41
C HIS A 181 1.50 7.11 -4.26
N PRO A 182 1.06 5.98 -3.67
CA PRO A 182 0.96 4.69 -4.38
C PRO A 182 0.02 4.70 -5.57
N PHE A 183 -1.14 5.34 -5.44
CA PHE A 183 -2.11 5.47 -6.53
C PHE A 183 -1.51 6.24 -7.71
N GLN A 184 -0.94 7.41 -7.45
CA GLN A 184 -0.33 8.26 -8.48
C GLN A 184 0.86 7.56 -9.14
N PHE A 185 1.71 6.88 -8.37
CA PHE A 185 2.83 6.14 -8.91
C PHE A 185 2.38 4.97 -9.80
N THR A 186 1.40 4.18 -9.37
CA THR A 186 0.89 3.05 -10.13
C THR A 186 0.24 3.50 -11.45
N THR A 187 -0.58 4.56 -11.40
CA THR A 187 -1.23 5.11 -12.61
C THR A 187 -0.21 5.73 -13.55
N ALA A 188 0.79 6.46 -13.04
CA ALA A 188 1.87 7.00 -13.86
C ALA A 188 2.67 5.91 -14.60
N MET A 189 2.94 4.76 -13.95
CA MET A 189 3.60 3.63 -14.63
C MET A 189 2.75 3.06 -15.75
N ALA A 190 1.42 2.97 -15.59
CA ALA A 190 0.50 2.55 -16.63
C ALA A 190 0.46 3.53 -17.81
N GLU A 191 0.37 4.84 -17.52
CA GLU A 191 0.39 5.91 -18.51
C GLU A 191 1.67 5.88 -19.34
N LEU A 192 2.83 5.85 -18.67
CA LEU A 192 4.13 5.78 -19.33
C LEU A 192 4.34 4.50 -20.15
N ALA A 193 3.70 3.40 -19.80
CA ALA A 193 3.67 2.19 -20.59
C ALA A 193 2.77 2.36 -21.84
N ALA A 194 1.59 2.97 -21.67
CA ALA A 194 0.66 3.23 -22.78
C ALA A 194 1.26 4.20 -23.81
N GLU A 195 2.01 5.23 -23.39
CA GLU A 195 2.76 6.14 -24.28
C GLU A 195 3.74 5.40 -25.21
N LYS A 196 4.19 4.21 -24.80
CA LYS A 196 5.08 3.33 -25.57
C LYS A 196 4.35 2.19 -26.29
N GLY A 197 3.01 2.28 -26.41
CA GLY A 197 2.19 1.38 -27.21
C GLY A 197 1.61 0.18 -26.45
N VAL A 198 1.69 0.12 -25.12
CA VAL A 198 0.96 -0.91 -24.35
C VAL A 198 -0.55 -0.66 -24.46
N ARG A 199 -1.30 -1.71 -24.79
CA ARG A 199 -2.76 -1.70 -24.81
C ARG A 199 -3.27 -2.05 -23.42
N ILE A 200 -3.91 -1.10 -22.75
CA ILE A 200 -4.51 -1.32 -21.42
C ILE A 200 -6.01 -1.53 -21.62
N LYS A 201 -6.52 -2.70 -21.19
CA LYS A 201 -7.94 -3.04 -21.16
C LYS A 201 -8.42 -3.13 -19.72
N VAL A 202 -9.18 -2.15 -19.26
CA VAL A 202 -9.89 -2.18 -17.99
C VAL A 202 -11.25 -2.87 -18.15
N GLY A 203 -11.80 -3.43 -17.07
CA GLY A 203 -13.01 -4.23 -17.13
C GLY A 203 -12.79 -5.63 -17.78
N ALA A 204 -11.54 -6.02 -18.01
CA ALA A 204 -11.16 -7.29 -18.63
C ALA A 204 -10.77 -8.32 -17.54
N ALA A 205 -11.76 -9.07 -17.07
CA ALA A 205 -11.57 -10.06 -16.00
C ALA A 205 -11.07 -11.40 -16.57
N VAL A 206 -9.79 -11.68 -16.42
CA VAL A 206 -9.20 -12.95 -16.88
C VAL A 206 -9.82 -14.12 -16.16
N LYS A 207 -10.28 -15.12 -16.95
CA LYS A 207 -10.89 -16.35 -16.45
C LYS A 207 -9.96 -17.56 -16.58
N LYS A 208 -9.11 -17.56 -17.61
CA LYS A 208 -8.26 -18.72 -17.91
C LYS A 208 -7.06 -18.35 -18.75
N ILE A 209 -5.92 -18.94 -18.43
CA ILE A 209 -4.76 -19.06 -19.32
C ILE A 209 -4.91 -20.38 -20.07
N ASN A 210 -4.84 -20.34 -21.41
CA ASN A 210 -4.93 -21.52 -22.25
C ASN A 210 -3.54 -21.95 -22.66
N TYR A 211 -3.30 -23.24 -22.54
CA TYR A 211 -2.00 -23.87 -22.83
C TYR A 211 -2.07 -24.74 -24.07
N SER A 212 -0.92 -25.05 -24.64
CA SER A 212 -0.75 -26.04 -25.70
C SER A 212 -1.37 -27.41 -25.34
N SER A 213 -1.62 -28.23 -26.29
CA SER A 213 -2.17 -29.59 -26.06
C SER A 213 -1.29 -30.45 -25.15
N SER A 214 0.03 -30.18 -25.14
CA SER A 214 1.01 -30.81 -24.22
C SER A 214 1.07 -30.15 -22.84
N GLY A 215 0.46 -28.97 -22.67
CA GLY A 215 0.51 -28.19 -21.44
C GLY A 215 1.84 -27.49 -21.16
N ASP A 216 2.79 -27.53 -22.10
CA ASP A 216 4.15 -27.04 -21.90
C ASP A 216 4.38 -25.58 -22.32
N ALA A 217 3.38 -24.94 -22.95
CA ALA A 217 3.47 -23.55 -23.40
C ALA A 217 2.14 -22.82 -23.27
N VAL A 218 2.19 -21.49 -23.09
CA VAL A 218 1.00 -20.65 -23.19
C VAL A 218 0.60 -20.44 -24.66
N GLU A 219 -0.71 -20.35 -24.94
CA GLU A 219 -1.23 -20.08 -26.29
C GLU A 219 -2.14 -18.87 -26.36
N SER A 220 -2.97 -18.66 -25.34
CA SER A 220 -3.93 -17.55 -25.29
C SER A 220 -4.43 -17.27 -23.89
N VAL A 221 -5.09 -16.13 -23.73
CA VAL A 221 -5.77 -15.74 -22.48
C VAL A 221 -7.24 -15.48 -22.77
N THR A 222 -8.12 -16.11 -22.00
CA THR A 222 -9.58 -15.91 -22.06
C THR A 222 -10.01 -15.00 -20.92
N TYR A 223 -10.76 -13.95 -21.22
CA TYR A 223 -11.28 -12.98 -20.27
C TYR A 223 -12.73 -12.62 -20.55
N GLU A 224 -13.41 -12.15 -19.54
CA GLU A 224 -14.74 -11.54 -19.62
C GLU A 224 -14.58 -10.02 -19.77
N ASP A 225 -15.13 -9.46 -20.84
CA ASP A 225 -15.17 -8.01 -21.07
C ASP A 225 -16.44 -7.41 -20.42
N LYS A 226 -16.28 -6.88 -19.22
CA LYS A 226 -17.35 -6.23 -18.47
C LYS A 226 -17.85 -4.95 -19.16
N THR A 227 -17.02 -4.32 -19.99
CA THR A 227 -17.38 -3.11 -20.74
C THR A 227 -18.25 -3.42 -21.95
N ASN A 228 -18.28 -4.68 -22.36
CA ASN A 228 -19.06 -5.19 -23.51
C ASN A 228 -20.07 -6.26 -23.05
N GLY A 229 -20.85 -5.95 -22.01
CA GLY A 229 -21.93 -6.83 -21.53
C GLY A 229 -21.49 -8.18 -20.96
N GLY A 230 -20.25 -8.32 -20.52
CA GLY A 230 -19.72 -9.57 -19.98
C GLY A 230 -19.38 -10.61 -21.05
N LYS A 231 -19.18 -10.18 -22.28
CA LYS A 231 -18.79 -11.08 -23.37
C LYS A 231 -17.42 -11.73 -23.10
N THR A 232 -17.37 -13.05 -23.31
CA THR A 232 -16.10 -13.78 -23.24
C THR A 232 -15.31 -13.58 -24.53
N GLU A 233 -14.05 -13.14 -24.37
CA GLU A 233 -13.10 -12.94 -25.45
C GLU A 233 -11.82 -13.74 -25.19
N THR A 234 -11.11 -14.08 -26.25
CA THR A 234 -9.82 -14.78 -26.18
C THR A 234 -8.81 -14.05 -27.06
N ILE A 235 -7.64 -13.74 -26.47
CA ILE A 235 -6.53 -13.13 -27.22
C ILE A 235 -5.34 -14.08 -27.25
N PRO A 236 -4.63 -14.20 -28.40
CA PRO A 236 -3.43 -15.01 -28.49
C PRO A 236 -2.31 -14.46 -27.61
N ALA A 237 -1.54 -15.33 -27.00
CA ALA A 237 -0.39 -14.98 -26.17
C ALA A 237 0.77 -15.93 -26.45
N THR A 238 1.96 -15.38 -26.65
CA THR A 238 3.23 -16.12 -26.64
C THR A 238 3.86 -16.07 -25.25
N ASP A 239 3.52 -15.00 -24.51
CA ASP A 239 4.01 -14.77 -23.14
C ASP A 239 2.87 -14.25 -22.26
N VAL A 240 2.78 -14.76 -21.04
CA VAL A 240 1.82 -14.33 -20.03
C VAL A 240 2.56 -13.96 -18.76
N VAL A 241 2.28 -12.78 -18.24
CA VAL A 241 2.77 -12.31 -16.94
C VAL A 241 1.61 -12.34 -15.94
N VAL A 242 1.69 -13.22 -14.94
CA VAL A 242 0.67 -13.34 -13.88
C VAL A 242 1.01 -12.37 -12.75
N ALA A 243 0.32 -11.24 -12.70
CA ALA A 243 0.51 -10.16 -11.72
C ALA A 243 -0.81 -9.77 -11.02
N ALA A 244 -1.69 -10.76 -10.77
CA ALA A 244 -3.06 -10.57 -10.31
C ALA A 244 -3.19 -10.33 -8.79
N GLY A 245 -2.09 -10.06 -8.08
CA GLY A 245 -2.09 -9.77 -6.64
C GLY A 245 -2.78 -10.88 -5.83
N PRO A 246 -3.74 -10.56 -4.94
CA PRO A 246 -4.44 -11.58 -4.15
C PRO A 246 -5.34 -12.49 -4.98
N TRP A 247 -5.73 -12.09 -6.21
CA TRP A 247 -6.51 -12.91 -7.14
C TRP A 247 -5.68 -13.86 -7.99
N THR A 248 -4.38 -14.00 -7.73
CA THR A 248 -3.48 -14.87 -8.50
C THR A 248 -4.00 -16.31 -8.51
N ALA A 249 -4.48 -16.86 -7.40
CA ALA A 249 -5.04 -18.20 -7.36
C ALA A 249 -6.32 -18.41 -8.20
N ASN A 250 -7.01 -17.33 -8.57
CA ASN A 250 -8.19 -17.42 -9.45
C ASN A 250 -7.81 -17.69 -10.92
N VAL A 251 -6.62 -17.27 -11.33
CA VAL A 251 -6.12 -17.46 -12.70
C VAL A 251 -5.01 -18.53 -12.78
N TYR A 252 -4.37 -18.82 -11.67
CA TYR A 252 -3.35 -19.85 -11.50
C TYR A 252 -3.62 -20.64 -10.19
N PRO A 253 -4.49 -21.65 -10.22
CA PRO A 253 -5.05 -22.29 -9.01
C PRO A 253 -4.04 -22.96 -8.08
N THR A 254 -2.88 -23.38 -8.59
CA THR A 254 -1.81 -23.97 -7.78
C THR A 254 -0.91 -22.96 -7.09
N ALA A 255 -1.06 -21.66 -7.39
CA ALA A 255 -0.29 -20.62 -6.72
C ALA A 255 -0.64 -20.57 -5.23
N PRO A 256 0.33 -20.70 -4.32
CA PRO A 256 0.08 -20.67 -2.88
C PRO A 256 -0.12 -19.24 -2.36
N ILE A 257 -1.04 -18.51 -2.99
CA ILE A 257 -1.33 -17.11 -2.65
C ILE A 257 -2.65 -17.04 -1.89
N SER A 258 -2.61 -16.45 -0.71
CA SER A 258 -3.77 -16.12 0.10
C SER A 258 -3.99 -14.61 0.19
N ALA A 259 -5.16 -14.22 0.67
CA ALA A 259 -5.57 -12.84 0.79
C ALA A 259 -5.77 -12.45 2.26
N LEU A 260 -5.11 -11.38 2.71
CA LEU A 260 -5.31 -10.76 4.02
C LEU A 260 -5.98 -9.41 3.82
N ARG A 261 -7.20 -9.22 4.37
CA ARG A 261 -7.88 -7.93 4.30
C ARG A 261 -7.24 -6.95 5.26
N ALA A 262 -6.95 -5.73 4.79
CA ALA A 262 -6.41 -4.64 5.59
C ALA A 262 -7.23 -3.36 5.38
N HIS A 263 -7.46 -2.62 6.47
CA HIS A 263 -8.16 -1.35 6.47
C HIS A 263 -7.18 -0.19 6.61
N SER A 264 -7.52 0.92 6.00
CA SER A 264 -6.75 2.15 6.11
C SER A 264 -7.64 3.38 5.96
N VAL A 265 -7.14 4.50 6.42
CA VAL A 265 -7.79 5.80 6.27
C VAL A 265 -6.82 6.81 5.70
N THR A 266 -7.34 7.83 5.06
CA THR A 266 -6.59 9.04 4.75
C THR A 266 -7.21 10.22 5.49
N ILE A 267 -6.36 11.08 6.04
CA ILE A 267 -6.73 12.24 6.84
C ILE A 267 -6.04 13.45 6.25
N ARG A 268 -6.78 14.51 5.97
CA ARG A 268 -6.20 15.82 5.72
C ARG A 268 -5.96 16.47 7.08
N PRO A 269 -4.71 16.59 7.56
CA PRO A 269 -4.45 17.19 8.85
C PRO A 269 -4.86 18.67 8.87
N SER A 270 -5.15 19.19 10.04
CA SER A 270 -5.59 20.58 10.23
C SER A 270 -4.54 21.63 9.80
N ARG A 271 -3.27 21.22 9.70
CA ARG A 271 -2.15 21.97 9.11
C ARG A 271 -1.18 21.00 8.42
N PRO A 272 -0.29 21.46 7.54
CA PRO A 272 0.79 20.64 7.01
C PRO A 272 1.65 20.02 8.12
N VAL A 273 2.01 18.75 7.95
CA VAL A 273 2.83 17.95 8.87
C VAL A 273 4.13 17.54 8.21
N SER A 274 5.19 17.36 9.01
CA SER A 274 6.50 16.95 8.51
C SER A 274 6.51 15.53 7.95
N ALA A 275 7.48 15.24 7.07
CA ALA A 275 7.56 14.02 6.27
C ALA A 275 8.12 12.83 7.07
N TYR A 276 7.27 12.19 7.86
CA TYR A 276 7.60 11.01 8.65
C TYR A 276 6.71 9.82 8.27
N ALA A 277 7.31 8.63 8.25
CA ALA A 277 6.61 7.35 8.29
C ALA A 277 6.80 6.76 9.70
N LEU A 278 5.72 6.65 10.47
CA LEU A 278 5.76 6.21 11.85
C LEU A 278 5.14 4.83 12.00
N PHE A 279 5.90 3.90 12.57
CA PHE A 279 5.42 2.66 13.14
C PHE A 279 5.13 2.92 14.61
N THR A 280 3.87 2.87 15.03
CA THR A 280 3.51 3.31 16.37
C THR A 280 3.16 2.15 17.29
N GLN A 281 3.46 2.32 18.57
CA GLN A 281 2.94 1.51 19.65
C GLN A 281 2.25 2.46 20.64
N ILE A 282 0.92 2.45 20.65
CA ILE A 282 0.11 3.39 21.43
C ILE A 282 -0.56 2.64 22.57
N LYS A 283 -0.22 3.02 23.81
CA LYS A 283 -0.89 2.55 25.02
C LYS A 283 -2.14 3.40 25.23
N LEU A 284 -3.31 2.83 25.04
CA LEU A 284 -4.58 3.51 25.17
C LEU A 284 -5.06 3.56 26.64
N PRO A 285 -5.77 4.63 27.06
CA PRO A 285 -6.39 4.71 28.38
C PRO A 285 -7.43 3.60 28.58
N ALA A 286 -7.61 3.16 29.83
CA ALA A 286 -8.51 2.05 30.18
C ALA A 286 -9.98 2.23 29.77
N SER A 287 -10.45 3.45 29.54
CA SER A 287 -11.80 3.78 29.10
C SER A 287 -11.88 4.23 27.63
N PHE A 288 -10.79 4.06 26.86
CA PHE A 288 -10.76 4.47 25.46
C PHE A 288 -11.84 3.75 24.65
N GLY A 289 -12.60 4.49 23.84
CA GLY A 289 -13.63 3.92 22.94
C GLY A 289 -14.96 3.52 23.59
N LYS A 290 -15.17 3.69 24.89
CA LYS A 290 -16.46 3.37 25.56
C LYS A 290 -17.65 4.19 25.04
N THR A 291 -17.41 5.35 24.44
CA THR A 291 -18.42 6.23 23.86
C THR A 291 -19.03 5.67 22.58
N HIS A 292 -18.40 4.68 21.92
CA HIS A 292 -18.88 4.10 20.67
C HIS A 292 -19.58 2.73 20.82
N GLU A 293 -19.64 2.15 22.02
CA GLU A 293 -20.32 0.85 22.24
C GLU A 293 -21.84 0.88 22.02
N SER A 294 -22.48 2.05 22.06
CA SER A 294 -23.91 2.18 21.86
C SER A 294 -24.38 1.91 20.42
N ASN A 295 -23.48 1.90 19.43
CA ASN A 295 -23.79 1.73 18.01
C ASN A 295 -23.24 0.45 17.36
N ARG A 296 -22.52 -0.41 18.11
CA ARG A 296 -22.07 -1.71 17.58
C ARG A 296 -23.26 -2.66 17.49
N GLY A 297 -23.74 -2.88 16.29
CA GLY A 297 -24.79 -3.85 15.99
C GLY A 297 -24.47 -5.23 16.59
N LYS A 298 -25.50 -5.96 17.02
CA LYS A 298 -25.49 -7.24 17.78
C LYS A 298 -24.79 -8.44 17.08
N GLY A 299 -23.74 -8.23 16.26
CA GLY A 299 -23.17 -9.22 15.33
C GLY A 299 -21.87 -9.93 15.74
N THR A 300 -21.11 -9.47 16.71
CA THR A 300 -19.85 -10.15 17.09
C THR A 300 -19.63 -10.16 18.59
N LYS A 301 -20.30 -11.13 19.26
CA LYS A 301 -19.93 -11.52 20.63
C LYS A 301 -18.63 -12.36 20.58
N LYS A 302 -17.46 -11.75 20.47
CA LYS A 302 -16.30 -12.20 21.21
C LYS A 302 -16.21 -11.34 22.45
N SER A 303 -16.61 -11.93 23.57
CA SER A 303 -16.58 -11.34 24.89
C SER A 303 -15.15 -10.89 25.24
N PHE A 304 -14.89 -9.59 25.13
CA PHE A 304 -13.84 -8.99 25.93
C PHE A 304 -14.40 -9.01 27.38
N LYS A 305 -13.86 -9.90 28.23
CA LYS A 305 -14.19 -9.96 29.65
C LYS A 305 -13.96 -8.57 30.26
N ALA A 306 -14.94 -8.09 31.01
CA ALA A 306 -14.88 -6.87 31.79
C ALA A 306 -13.71 -6.97 32.80
N GLY A 307 -12.64 -6.28 32.45
CA GLY A 307 -11.39 -6.20 33.17
C GLY A 307 -10.42 -5.52 32.22
N TRP A 308 -10.77 -4.30 31.78
CA TRP A 308 -9.99 -3.54 30.80
C TRP A 308 -8.63 -3.20 31.37
N GLY A 309 -7.69 -4.10 31.16
CA GLY A 309 -6.27 -3.79 31.22
C GLY A 309 -5.91 -2.78 30.13
N GLU A 310 -4.75 -2.20 30.23
CA GLU A 310 -4.16 -1.31 29.24
C GLU A 310 -4.16 -1.97 27.86
N GLN A 311 -4.76 -1.30 26.86
CA GLN A 311 -4.78 -1.77 25.48
C GLN A 311 -3.61 -1.14 24.73
N ILE A 312 -2.83 -1.94 24.01
CA ILE A 312 -1.78 -1.46 23.11
C ILE A 312 -2.27 -1.67 21.68
N VAL A 313 -2.15 -0.63 20.85
CA VAL A 313 -2.46 -0.66 19.41
C VAL A 313 -1.28 -0.17 18.60
N THR A 314 -1.16 -0.65 17.36
CA THR A 314 0.03 -0.45 16.53
C THR A 314 -0.29 0.07 15.12
N PRO A 315 -1.03 1.19 14.97
CA PRO A 315 -1.25 1.75 13.65
C PRO A 315 0.07 2.27 13.04
N GLU A 316 0.20 2.10 11.73
CA GLU A 316 1.23 2.78 10.95
C GLU A 316 0.66 4.11 10.45
N ILE A 317 1.44 5.21 10.56
CA ILE A 317 1.00 6.56 10.20
C ILE A 317 2.04 7.20 9.30
N TYR A 318 1.66 7.50 8.05
CA TYR A 318 2.57 8.02 7.03
C TYR A 318 2.09 9.39 6.54
N ALA A 319 2.82 10.44 6.92
CA ALA A 319 2.61 11.76 6.33
C ALA A 319 2.95 11.69 4.83
N ARG A 320 1.97 11.97 3.96
CA ARG A 320 2.13 11.96 2.51
C ARG A 320 2.27 13.38 1.96
N PRO A 321 2.78 13.55 0.73
CA PRO A 321 2.70 14.81 0.01
C PRO A 321 1.26 15.32 -0.10
N GLN A 322 1.11 16.61 -0.44
CA GLN A 322 -0.19 17.26 -0.67
C GLN A 322 -1.11 17.33 0.56
N ASN A 323 -0.51 17.43 1.74
CA ASN A 323 -1.21 17.55 3.02
C ASN A 323 -2.19 16.38 3.27
N GLU A 324 -1.75 15.18 3.04
CA GLU A 324 -2.47 13.93 3.32
C GLU A 324 -1.68 13.08 4.30
N VAL A 325 -2.35 12.48 5.28
CA VAL A 325 -1.79 11.45 6.16
C VAL A 325 -2.54 10.16 5.93
N TYR A 326 -1.80 9.11 5.63
CA TYR A 326 -2.31 7.75 5.56
C TYR A 326 -2.11 7.06 6.89
N ALA A 327 -3.10 6.30 7.34
CA ALA A 327 -2.94 5.40 8.47
C ALA A 327 -3.59 4.05 8.21
N CYS A 328 -2.96 2.97 8.70
CA CYS A 328 -3.52 1.62 8.62
C CYS A 328 -3.37 0.89 9.95
N GLY A 329 -4.21 -0.10 10.14
CA GLY A 329 -4.23 -0.99 11.30
C GLY A 329 -3.97 -2.45 10.93
N GLU A 330 -4.30 -3.33 11.86
CA GLU A 330 -4.17 -4.77 11.69
C GLU A 330 -5.08 -5.32 10.58
N GLY A 331 -4.62 -6.38 9.91
CA GLY A 331 -5.41 -7.12 8.93
C GLY A 331 -6.36 -8.15 9.55
N ASP A 332 -7.28 -8.68 8.74
CA ASP A 332 -8.21 -9.73 9.14
C ASP A 332 -8.51 -10.73 8.00
N HIS A 333 -9.07 -11.89 8.40
CA HIS A 333 -9.59 -12.93 7.49
C HIS A 333 -11.10 -13.11 7.63
N LEU A 334 -11.83 -12.10 8.14
CA LEU A 334 -13.26 -12.20 8.45
C LEU A 334 -14.15 -12.23 7.20
N VAL A 335 -13.67 -11.64 6.10
CA VAL A 335 -14.40 -11.59 4.83
C VAL A 335 -13.50 -12.20 3.75
N ALA A 336 -14.07 -13.14 2.99
CA ALA A 336 -13.36 -13.77 1.88
C ALA A 336 -13.03 -12.75 0.78
N LEU A 337 -11.98 -13.04 0.00
CA LEU A 337 -11.61 -12.26 -1.16
C LEU A 337 -12.79 -12.20 -2.16
N PRO A 338 -13.28 -11.00 -2.52
CA PRO A 338 -14.38 -10.87 -3.50
C PRO A 338 -13.89 -11.11 -4.92
N MET A 339 -14.82 -11.14 -5.88
CA MET A 339 -14.50 -11.38 -7.29
C MET A 339 -13.74 -10.21 -7.95
N GLY A 340 -13.87 -8.99 -7.42
CA GLY A 340 -13.22 -7.81 -7.97
C GLY A 340 -12.87 -6.77 -6.91
N THR A 341 -12.06 -5.79 -7.31
CA THR A 341 -11.62 -4.69 -6.42
C THR A 341 -12.76 -3.80 -5.96
N ASP A 342 -13.81 -3.66 -6.77
CA ASP A 342 -14.94 -2.79 -6.46
C ASP A 342 -15.92 -3.43 -5.45
N ASP A 343 -15.84 -4.74 -5.25
CA ASP A 343 -16.65 -5.51 -4.31
C ASP A 343 -16.02 -5.62 -2.91
N VAL A 344 -14.87 -4.98 -2.69
CA VAL A 344 -14.15 -5.02 -1.42
C VAL A 344 -14.93 -4.28 -0.34
N GLN A 345 -15.36 -5.03 0.68
CA GLN A 345 -16.14 -4.48 1.79
C GLN A 345 -15.24 -3.74 2.78
N VAL A 346 -15.60 -2.49 3.07
CA VAL A 346 -14.98 -1.66 4.10
C VAL A 346 -15.73 -1.86 5.42
N ASP A 347 -15.03 -2.14 6.49
CA ASP A 347 -15.58 -2.13 7.84
C ASP A 347 -15.34 -0.74 8.44
N GLU A 348 -16.42 0.05 8.49
CA GLU A 348 -16.40 1.42 9.00
C GLU A 348 -15.92 1.51 10.45
N SER A 349 -16.22 0.49 11.28
CA SER A 349 -15.78 0.49 12.67
C SER A 349 -14.27 0.33 12.80
N ARG A 350 -13.66 -0.51 11.97
CA ARG A 350 -12.19 -0.66 11.93
C ARG A 350 -11.51 0.61 11.41
N CYS A 351 -12.10 1.27 10.43
CA CYS A 351 -11.60 2.57 9.97
C CYS A 351 -11.72 3.63 11.05
N GLN A 352 -12.83 3.64 11.82
CA GLN A 352 -13.00 4.57 12.94
C GLN A 352 -11.99 4.30 14.05
N ASP A 353 -11.71 3.03 14.39
CA ASP A 353 -10.69 2.68 15.36
C ASP A 353 -9.32 3.27 14.96
N ILE A 354 -8.92 3.18 13.68
CA ILE A 354 -7.67 3.76 13.17
C ILE A 354 -7.67 5.30 13.32
N VAL A 355 -8.78 5.96 12.97
CA VAL A 355 -8.95 7.42 13.15
C VAL A 355 -8.76 7.80 14.62
N ASP A 356 -9.42 7.07 15.52
CA ASP A 356 -9.39 7.32 16.95
C ASP A 356 -7.97 7.11 17.53
N TYR A 357 -7.24 6.10 17.07
CA TYR A 357 -5.86 5.87 17.47
C TYR A 357 -4.94 7.01 17.04
N CYS A 358 -5.06 7.49 15.81
CA CYS A 358 -4.32 8.64 15.31
C CYS A 358 -4.67 9.92 16.09
N ALA A 359 -5.95 10.14 16.35
CA ALA A 359 -6.45 11.29 17.10
C ALA A 359 -5.94 11.31 18.55
N SER A 360 -5.69 10.12 19.13
CA SER A 360 -5.21 10.01 20.50
C SER A 360 -3.78 10.53 20.71
N ILE A 361 -2.98 10.60 19.65
CA ILE A 361 -1.57 11.02 19.71
C ILE A 361 -1.23 12.25 18.86
N SER A 362 -2.20 12.83 18.15
CA SER A 362 -1.97 14.00 17.29
C SER A 362 -3.19 14.90 17.25
N ASP A 363 -3.01 16.16 17.61
CA ASP A 363 -4.06 17.18 17.49
C ASP A 363 -4.37 17.47 16.03
N GLU A 364 -3.34 17.51 15.18
CA GLU A 364 -3.46 17.78 13.76
C GLU A 364 -4.31 16.72 13.04
N LEU A 365 -4.21 15.45 13.47
CA LEU A 365 -5.00 14.35 12.92
C LEU A 365 -6.39 14.29 13.55
N ARG A 366 -6.53 14.63 14.84
CA ARG A 366 -7.83 14.71 15.54
C ARG A 366 -8.73 15.79 14.93
N ASP A 367 -8.14 16.97 14.71
CA ASP A 367 -8.85 18.17 14.22
C ASP A 367 -8.85 18.22 12.67
N GLY A 368 -8.32 17.19 12.01
CA GLY A 368 -8.28 17.02 10.57
C GLY A 368 -9.58 16.45 10.00
N GLU A 369 -9.61 16.34 8.67
CA GLU A 369 -10.74 15.78 7.90
C GLU A 369 -10.40 14.36 7.43
N VAL A 370 -11.21 13.37 7.75
CA VAL A 370 -11.11 12.02 7.18
C VAL A 370 -11.56 12.07 5.73
N THR A 371 -10.62 11.90 4.79
CA THR A 371 -10.87 12.02 3.35
C THR A 371 -11.21 10.70 2.70
N ALA A 372 -10.77 9.57 3.27
CA ALA A 372 -11.15 8.24 2.82
C ALA A 372 -11.15 7.22 3.95
N ARG A 373 -12.07 6.26 3.85
CA ARG A 373 -12.12 4.99 4.58
C ARG A 373 -12.07 3.89 3.55
N GLN A 374 -11.14 2.96 3.68
CA GLN A 374 -10.88 2.00 2.61
C GLN A 374 -10.38 0.67 3.14
N ALA A 375 -10.55 -0.37 2.33
CA ALA A 375 -9.98 -1.68 2.55
C ALA A 375 -9.38 -2.24 1.26
N CYS A 376 -8.41 -3.11 1.41
CA CYS A 376 -7.80 -3.88 0.32
C CYS A 376 -7.42 -5.27 0.83
N TYR A 377 -6.96 -6.11 -0.09
CA TYR A 377 -6.40 -7.42 0.25
C TYR A 377 -4.93 -7.48 -0.12
N LEU A 378 -4.10 -7.89 0.83
CA LEU A 378 -2.67 -8.12 0.63
C LEU A 378 -2.44 -9.55 0.12
N PRO A 379 -1.60 -9.76 -0.90
CA PRO A 379 -1.26 -11.10 -1.40
C PRO A 379 -0.15 -11.71 -0.55
N ASN A 380 -0.46 -12.74 0.22
CA ASN A 380 0.51 -13.47 1.04
C ASN A 380 0.85 -14.82 0.41
N VAL A 381 2.13 -15.19 0.40
CA VAL A 381 2.59 -16.51 -0.03
C VAL A 381 2.58 -17.46 1.15
N ASN A 382 1.80 -18.55 1.05
CA ASN A 382 1.63 -19.56 2.11
C ASN A 382 2.52 -20.79 1.87
N ALA A 383 3.67 -20.62 1.24
CA ALA A 383 4.61 -21.70 0.98
C ALA A 383 6.06 -21.20 1.08
N GLY A 384 6.97 -22.12 1.30
CA GLY A 384 8.39 -21.83 1.39
C GLY A 384 8.71 -20.81 2.48
N SER A 385 9.47 -19.76 2.11
CA SER A 385 9.85 -18.67 3.02
C SER A 385 8.82 -17.54 3.12
N GLY A 386 7.67 -17.64 2.44
CA GLY A 386 6.66 -16.58 2.39
C GLY A 386 7.08 -15.35 1.55
N GLN A 387 8.18 -15.44 0.81
CA GLN A 387 8.66 -14.36 -0.07
C GLN A 387 7.85 -14.30 -1.37
N PRO A 388 7.84 -13.15 -2.07
CA PRO A 388 7.17 -13.03 -3.35
C PRO A 388 7.68 -14.05 -4.38
N LEU A 389 6.80 -14.43 -5.29
CA LEU A 389 7.09 -15.34 -6.39
C LEU A 389 7.40 -14.48 -7.63
N VAL A 390 8.66 -14.49 -8.08
CA VAL A 390 9.12 -13.69 -9.23
C VAL A 390 10.02 -14.53 -10.12
N GLY A 391 9.52 -14.95 -11.29
CA GLY A 391 10.29 -15.77 -12.22
C GLY A 391 9.42 -16.62 -13.14
N LEU A 392 10.09 -17.54 -13.85
CA LEU A 392 9.45 -18.51 -14.74
C LEU A 392 8.71 -19.58 -13.92
N THR A 393 7.55 -20.02 -14.39
CA THR A 393 6.77 -21.09 -13.74
C THR A 393 7.22 -22.49 -14.14
N GLY A 394 7.99 -22.62 -15.21
CA GLY A 394 8.33 -23.87 -15.85
C GLY A 394 7.52 -24.12 -17.14
N VAL A 395 6.41 -23.43 -17.33
CA VAL A 395 5.68 -23.39 -18.59
C VAL A 395 6.32 -22.35 -19.52
N ARG A 396 6.56 -22.72 -20.76
CA ARG A 396 7.17 -21.82 -21.74
C ARG A 396 6.27 -20.60 -21.99
N GLY A 397 6.86 -19.41 -21.90
CA GLY A 397 6.15 -18.14 -22.04
C GLY A 397 5.38 -17.72 -20.82
N GLU A 398 5.54 -18.36 -19.65
CA GLU A 398 4.82 -17.98 -18.44
C GLU A 398 5.74 -17.47 -17.34
N VAL A 399 5.45 -16.26 -16.87
CA VAL A 399 6.16 -15.57 -15.78
C VAL A 399 5.18 -15.26 -14.67
N MET A 400 5.51 -15.63 -13.45
CA MET A 400 4.77 -15.23 -12.25
C MET A 400 5.44 -14.06 -11.57
N ALA A 401 4.65 -13.07 -11.13
CA ALA A 401 5.10 -11.91 -10.36
C ALA A 401 4.02 -11.53 -9.34
N ALA A 402 3.97 -12.23 -8.20
CA ALA A 402 2.89 -12.11 -7.23
C ALA A 402 3.36 -12.32 -5.78
N GLY A 403 2.49 -12.06 -4.80
CA GLY A 403 2.78 -12.39 -3.39
C GLY A 403 3.66 -11.38 -2.66
N HIS A 404 3.66 -10.11 -3.07
CA HIS A 404 4.54 -9.07 -2.52
C HIS A 404 4.11 -8.52 -1.15
N THR A 405 3.10 -9.09 -0.51
CA THR A 405 2.57 -8.68 0.80
C THR A 405 2.28 -7.18 0.90
N CYS A 406 2.78 -6.51 1.93
CA CYS A 406 2.71 -5.04 2.09
C CYS A 406 3.80 -4.27 1.32
N TRP A 407 4.77 -4.96 0.70
CA TRP A 407 5.92 -4.35 0.03
C TRP A 407 5.79 -4.28 -1.51
N GLY A 408 4.56 -4.39 -2.03
CA GLY A 408 4.34 -4.36 -3.48
C GLY A 408 4.78 -3.04 -4.14
N ILE A 409 4.49 -1.91 -3.52
CA ILE A 409 4.91 -0.57 -4.02
C ILE A 409 6.43 -0.47 -4.03
N GLN A 410 7.08 -0.81 -2.89
CA GLN A 410 8.54 -0.83 -2.75
C GLN A 410 9.20 -1.69 -3.85
N ASN A 411 8.67 -2.88 -4.10
CA ASN A 411 9.32 -3.87 -4.96
C ASN A 411 8.85 -3.83 -6.42
N GLY A 412 7.85 -2.99 -6.73
CA GLY A 412 7.25 -2.90 -8.07
C GLY A 412 8.27 -2.67 -9.18
N PRO A 413 9.09 -1.60 -9.13
CA PRO A 413 10.07 -1.33 -10.18
C PRO A 413 11.09 -2.45 -10.40
N GLY A 414 11.64 -3.00 -9.32
CA GLY A 414 12.58 -4.12 -9.41
C GLY A 414 11.95 -5.36 -10.01
N THR A 415 10.74 -5.71 -9.57
CA THR A 415 9.97 -6.83 -10.13
C THR A 415 9.67 -6.61 -11.60
N GLY A 416 9.18 -5.43 -11.98
CA GLY A 416 8.86 -5.12 -13.38
C GLY A 416 10.09 -5.23 -14.30
N LYS A 417 11.26 -4.76 -13.82
CA LYS A 417 12.52 -4.91 -14.55
C LYS A 417 12.88 -6.38 -14.72
N LEU A 418 12.81 -7.20 -13.68
CA LEU A 418 13.10 -8.63 -13.75
C LEU A 418 12.12 -9.37 -14.64
N VAL A 419 10.82 -9.02 -14.63
CA VAL A 419 9.83 -9.58 -15.56
C VAL A 419 10.25 -9.32 -17.00
N SER A 420 10.72 -8.12 -17.32
CA SER A 420 11.20 -7.83 -18.69
C SER A 420 12.42 -8.68 -19.09
N GLU A 421 13.31 -8.95 -18.15
CA GLU A 421 14.47 -9.82 -18.36
C GLU A 421 14.03 -11.29 -18.55
N PHE A 422 13.13 -11.80 -17.70
CA PHE A 422 12.60 -13.16 -17.87
C PHE A 422 11.89 -13.36 -19.23
N VAL A 423 11.10 -12.39 -19.67
CA VAL A 423 10.39 -12.46 -20.96
C VAL A 423 11.36 -12.44 -22.14
N PHE A 424 12.33 -11.52 -22.16
CA PHE A 424 13.20 -11.35 -23.33
C PHE A 424 14.50 -12.16 -23.28
N GLU A 425 15.00 -12.46 -22.10
CA GLU A 425 16.32 -13.10 -21.92
C GLU A 425 16.23 -14.49 -21.27
N GLY A 426 15.08 -14.81 -20.63
CA GLY A 426 14.85 -16.11 -19.98
C GLY A 426 15.44 -16.23 -18.59
N GLU A 427 16.10 -15.19 -18.08
CA GLU A 427 16.73 -15.19 -16.75
C GLU A 427 16.80 -13.77 -16.15
N ALA A 428 16.86 -13.68 -14.82
CA ALA A 428 17.10 -12.43 -14.12
C ALA A 428 18.59 -12.06 -14.17
N LYS A 429 18.89 -10.82 -14.57
CA LYS A 429 20.28 -10.28 -14.62
C LYS A 429 20.53 -9.17 -13.61
N SER A 430 19.51 -8.36 -13.34
CA SER A 430 19.65 -7.17 -12.49
C SER A 430 19.69 -7.47 -10.99
N ALA A 431 19.22 -8.64 -10.56
CA ALA A 431 19.28 -9.07 -9.16
C ALA A 431 19.35 -10.60 -9.04
N LYS A 432 19.91 -11.08 -7.94
CA LYS A 432 20.00 -12.51 -7.62
C LYS A 432 18.74 -12.96 -6.89
N VAL A 433 17.72 -13.42 -7.62
CA VAL A 433 16.40 -13.72 -7.09
C VAL A 433 16.05 -15.23 -7.08
N LYS A 434 17.05 -16.11 -7.00
CA LYS A 434 16.82 -17.57 -6.95
C LYS A 434 15.89 -17.99 -5.81
N GLY A 435 15.89 -17.28 -4.69
CA GLY A 435 14.97 -17.53 -3.56
C GLY A 435 13.51 -17.13 -3.84
N LEU A 436 13.25 -16.36 -4.92
CA LEU A 436 11.92 -15.91 -5.33
C LEU A 436 11.36 -16.74 -6.50
N ASP A 437 12.11 -17.75 -6.96
CA ASP A 437 11.71 -18.60 -8.10
C ASP A 437 10.42 -19.34 -7.79
N PRO A 438 9.35 -19.14 -8.58
CA PRO A 438 8.06 -19.79 -8.37
C PRO A 438 8.16 -21.32 -8.36
N ARG A 439 9.08 -21.91 -9.15
CA ARG A 439 9.30 -23.35 -9.25
C ARG A 439 9.75 -24.00 -7.95
N ASN A 440 10.14 -23.22 -6.95
CA ASN A 440 10.46 -23.75 -5.63
C ASN A 440 9.22 -24.17 -4.83
N VAL A 441 8.01 -23.72 -5.23
CA VAL A 441 6.76 -23.89 -4.45
C VAL A 441 5.52 -24.24 -5.29
N LEU A 442 5.59 -24.18 -6.65
CA LEU A 442 4.51 -24.56 -7.57
C LEU A 442 4.41 -26.06 -7.79
#